data_4f093beef5511ad0be370f5a2fa44868
#
_entry.id   4f093beef5511ad0be370f5a2fa44868
#
_cell.length_a   1.000
_cell.length_b   1.000
_cell.length_c   1.000
_cell.angle_alpha   90.00
_cell.angle_beta   90.00
_cell.angle_gamma   90.00
#
_symmetry.space_group_name_H-M   'P 1'
#
loop_
_entity.id
_entity.type
_entity.pdbx_description
1 polymer ?
#
loop_
_entity_poly.entity_id
_entity_poly.type
_entity_poly.pdbx_seq_one_letter_code
_entity_poly.pdbx_strand_id
1 'polypeptide(L)'
;MHTQDEKPSAVLICHEQDRLDTEGLASWLANSLRLAGLIIIRDPGSRRWRAARREIRRVGWVRFLDVIAFRLFARLRLARREQAWKTSEIERLRRRYPSDLASVPRIVVSTPNSNEAREFLERLQPDLAIARCKIILKQAIFGIPRVGTFVLHPGICPEYRNAHGCFWALTRRDLDRVGMTLLRVDPGIDTGPIFLHGTYDFDEVGESHSVIQYRTVTENLDAIGDVLTALCRGEQVKPVSIDGRESAVWGQPQLTAYVRWKWDARRRRHESRIPALS
;
A
#
# COMPACT_ATOMS: atom_id res chain seq x y z
N MET A 1 15.40 -1.82 -29.81
CA MET A 1 16.68 -2.32 -29.23
C MET A 1 16.96 -1.43 -28.02
N HIS A 2 16.42 -1.78 -26.82
CA HIS A 2 16.78 -1.06 -25.60
C HIS A 2 18.20 -1.46 -25.21
N THR A 3 19.06 -0.49 -25.04
CA THR A 3 20.41 -0.67 -24.48
C THR A 3 20.26 -1.23 -23.06
N GLN A 4 20.96 -2.31 -22.74
CA GLN A 4 20.91 -3.05 -21.47
C GLN A 4 21.27 -2.24 -20.21
N ASP A 5 21.63 -0.96 -20.35
CA ASP A 5 22.14 -0.10 -19.26
C ASP A 5 21.14 0.97 -18.74
N GLU A 6 19.98 1.15 -19.37
CA GLU A 6 19.04 2.18 -18.93
C GLU A 6 18.05 1.64 -17.90
N LYS A 7 17.97 2.29 -16.72
CA LYS A 7 17.01 1.92 -15.67
C LYS A 7 15.58 1.95 -16.21
N PRO A 8 14.75 0.91 -15.93
CA PRO A 8 13.35 0.89 -16.33
C PRO A 8 12.60 2.13 -15.86
N SER A 9 11.73 2.63 -16.73
CA SER A 9 10.93 3.83 -16.43
C SER A 9 9.67 3.50 -15.66
N ALA A 10 9.37 4.28 -14.62
CA ALA A 10 8.22 4.09 -13.75
C ALA A 10 7.38 5.37 -13.62
N VAL A 11 6.06 5.22 -13.48
CA VAL A 11 5.15 6.29 -13.06
C VAL A 11 4.54 5.92 -11.71
N LEU A 12 4.51 6.87 -10.77
CA LEU A 12 3.82 6.70 -9.49
C LEU A 12 2.47 7.41 -9.51
N ILE A 13 1.40 6.69 -9.16
CA ILE A 13 0.03 7.20 -9.02
C ILE A 13 -0.30 7.19 -7.53
N CYS A 14 -0.44 8.37 -6.90
CA CYS A 14 -0.64 8.46 -5.45
C CYS A 14 -1.54 9.64 -5.06
N HIS A 15 -2.00 9.64 -3.80
CA HIS A 15 -2.79 10.74 -3.27
C HIS A 15 -1.90 11.91 -2.80
N GLU A 16 -2.31 13.16 -3.08
CA GLU A 16 -1.63 14.39 -2.67
C GLU A 16 -1.35 14.43 -1.15
N GLN A 17 -2.26 13.90 -0.36
CA GLN A 17 -2.19 13.94 1.11
C GLN A 17 -1.23 12.88 1.71
N ASP A 18 -0.80 11.89 0.93
CA ASP A 18 0.12 10.86 1.41
C ASP A 18 1.57 11.21 1.08
N ARG A 19 2.17 12.01 1.98
CA ARG A 19 3.56 12.45 1.83
C ARG A 19 4.56 11.29 1.81
N LEU A 20 4.25 10.16 2.44
CA LEU A 20 5.13 9.00 2.38
C LEU A 20 5.21 8.44 0.96
N ASP A 21 4.10 8.44 0.23
CA ASP A 21 4.08 8.03 -1.18
C ASP A 21 4.71 9.13 -2.08
N THR A 22 4.29 10.39 -1.93
CA THR A 22 4.75 11.49 -2.82
C THR A 22 6.20 11.89 -2.64
N GLU A 23 6.80 11.58 -1.50
CA GLU A 23 8.18 11.95 -1.16
C GLU A 23 9.05 10.70 -0.94
N GLY A 24 8.67 9.80 -0.02
CA GLY A 24 9.47 8.63 0.34
C GLY A 24 9.53 7.56 -0.75
N LEU A 25 8.37 7.07 -1.21
CA LEU A 25 8.32 6.08 -2.29
C LEU A 25 8.76 6.69 -3.63
N ALA A 26 8.45 7.97 -3.88
CA ALA A 26 8.95 8.67 -5.07
C ALA A 26 10.48 8.71 -5.09
N SER A 27 11.15 8.99 -3.95
CA SER A 27 12.60 8.96 -3.84
C SER A 27 13.16 7.57 -4.11
N TRP A 28 12.54 6.53 -3.54
CA TRP A 28 12.94 5.17 -3.82
C TRP A 28 12.79 4.81 -5.30
N LEU A 29 11.66 5.12 -5.94
CA LEU A 29 11.45 4.85 -7.37
C LEU A 29 12.44 5.61 -8.26
N ALA A 30 12.74 6.86 -7.93
CA ALA A 30 13.70 7.66 -8.69
C ALA A 30 15.15 7.14 -8.57
N ASN A 31 15.47 6.52 -7.42
CA ASN A 31 16.80 5.95 -7.18
C ASN A 31 16.93 4.54 -7.76
N SER A 32 15.96 3.66 -7.51
CA SER A 32 16.01 2.24 -7.90
C SER A 32 15.66 2.03 -9.38
N LEU A 33 14.73 2.82 -9.89
CA LEU A 33 14.30 2.87 -11.28
C LEU A 33 14.48 4.31 -11.81
N ARG A 34 13.96 4.61 -12.99
CA ARG A 34 13.85 5.97 -13.52
C ARG A 34 12.41 6.46 -13.32
N LEU A 35 12.17 7.31 -12.33
CA LEU A 35 10.85 7.90 -12.11
C LEU A 35 10.53 8.90 -13.23
N ALA A 36 9.75 8.46 -14.21
CA ALA A 36 9.39 9.24 -15.39
C ALA A 36 8.27 10.26 -15.14
N GLY A 37 7.43 10.05 -14.11
CA GLY A 37 6.35 10.96 -13.79
C GLY A 37 5.56 10.61 -12.54
N LEU A 38 4.83 11.63 -12.03
CA LEU A 38 3.93 11.52 -10.89
C LEU A 38 2.51 11.92 -11.30
N ILE A 39 1.54 11.03 -11.05
CA ILE A 39 0.11 11.35 -11.13
C ILE A 39 -0.42 11.53 -9.71
N ILE A 40 -0.64 12.77 -9.33
CA ILE A 40 -1.08 13.16 -7.98
C ILE A 40 -2.60 13.31 -7.98
N ILE A 41 -3.27 12.56 -7.10
CA ILE A 41 -4.72 12.57 -6.98
C ILE A 41 -5.12 13.53 -5.88
N ARG A 42 -5.86 14.59 -6.25
CA ARG A 42 -6.50 15.50 -5.30
C ARG A 42 -7.97 15.11 -5.14
N ASP A 43 -8.30 14.52 -3.98
CA ASP A 43 -9.66 14.03 -3.72
C ASP A 43 -10.69 15.17 -3.60
N PRO A 44 -11.75 15.22 -4.44
CA PRO A 44 -12.87 16.09 -4.20
C PRO A 44 -13.65 15.61 -2.97
N GLY A 45 -14.04 16.54 -2.08
CA GLY A 45 -14.71 16.24 -0.81
C GLY A 45 -16.02 15.41 -0.94
N SER A 46 -16.67 15.46 -2.10
CA SER A 46 -17.90 14.70 -2.41
C SER A 46 -17.73 13.17 -2.38
N ARG A 47 -16.49 12.65 -2.50
CA ARG A 47 -16.22 11.20 -2.42
C ARG A 47 -16.44 10.63 -1.04
N ARG A 48 -16.26 11.43 0.02
CA ARG A 48 -16.39 10.98 1.41
C ARG A 48 -17.79 10.49 1.72
N TRP A 49 -18.82 11.19 1.26
CA TRP A 49 -20.22 10.80 1.45
C TRP A 49 -20.59 9.52 0.69
N ARG A 50 -20.09 9.35 -0.53
CA ARG A 50 -20.32 8.13 -1.32
C ARG A 50 -19.63 6.93 -0.67
N ALA A 51 -18.42 7.11 -0.15
CA ALA A 51 -17.69 6.07 0.58
C ALA A 51 -18.42 5.67 1.89
N ALA A 52 -18.92 6.64 2.66
CA ALA A 52 -19.70 6.39 3.87
C ALA A 52 -20.99 5.61 3.58
N ARG A 53 -21.76 6.01 2.57
CA ARG A 53 -22.99 5.28 2.16
C ARG A 53 -22.70 3.84 1.71
N ARG A 54 -21.59 3.63 0.97
CA ARG A 54 -21.16 2.28 0.57
C ARG A 54 -20.80 1.43 1.76
N GLU A 55 -20.07 2.00 2.73
CA GLU A 55 -19.68 1.29 3.94
C GLU A 55 -20.90 0.92 4.80
N ILE A 56 -21.85 1.84 4.99
CA ILE A 56 -23.11 1.57 5.70
C ILE A 56 -23.87 0.40 5.05
N ARG A 57 -23.98 0.40 3.71
CA ARG A 57 -24.64 -0.71 2.99
C ARG A 57 -23.91 -2.04 3.16
N ARG A 58 -22.57 -2.02 3.28
CA ARG A 58 -21.75 -3.21 3.42
C ARG A 58 -21.80 -3.82 4.81
N VAL A 59 -21.73 -3.00 5.86
CA VAL A 59 -21.55 -3.49 7.25
C VAL A 59 -22.78 -3.26 8.15
N GLY A 60 -23.75 -2.45 7.72
CA GLY A 60 -24.88 -2.01 8.52
C GLY A 60 -24.55 -0.85 9.48
N TRP A 61 -25.59 -0.21 10.03
CA TRP A 61 -25.42 0.98 10.86
C TRP A 61 -24.63 0.76 12.15
N VAL A 62 -24.85 -0.36 12.84
CA VAL A 62 -24.18 -0.64 14.13
C VAL A 62 -22.67 -0.77 13.95
N ARG A 63 -22.24 -1.57 12.96
CA ARG A 63 -20.80 -1.70 12.65
C ARG A 63 -20.21 -0.42 12.06
N PHE A 64 -21.01 0.37 11.36
CA PHE A 64 -20.56 1.66 10.86
C PHE A 64 -20.27 2.67 11.98
N LEU A 65 -21.05 2.66 13.07
CA LEU A 65 -20.75 3.46 14.27
C LEU A 65 -19.41 3.07 14.88
N ASP A 66 -19.09 1.78 14.91
CA ASP A 66 -17.79 1.28 15.40
C ASP A 66 -16.62 1.76 14.50
N VAL A 67 -16.83 1.82 13.17
CA VAL A 67 -15.88 2.43 12.23
C VAL A 67 -15.69 3.93 12.52
N ILE A 68 -16.77 4.68 12.78
CA ILE A 68 -16.68 6.10 13.13
C ILE A 68 -15.95 6.28 14.46
N ALA A 69 -16.28 5.48 15.46
CA ALA A 69 -15.61 5.49 16.77
C ALA A 69 -14.10 5.22 16.62
N PHE A 70 -13.73 4.26 15.76
CA PHE A 70 -12.31 4.01 15.45
C PHE A 70 -11.63 5.23 14.81
N ARG A 71 -12.27 5.87 13.83
CA ARG A 71 -11.70 7.06 13.17
C ARG A 71 -11.47 8.20 14.15
N LEU A 72 -12.43 8.44 15.04
CA LEU A 72 -12.30 9.46 16.08
C LEU A 72 -11.18 9.11 17.05
N PHE A 73 -11.14 7.89 17.55
CA PHE A 73 -10.06 7.37 18.39
C PHE A 73 -8.68 7.53 17.73
N ALA A 74 -8.54 7.08 16.49
CA ALA A 74 -7.28 7.18 15.76
C ALA A 74 -6.84 8.64 15.60
N ARG A 75 -7.77 9.54 15.24
CA ARG A 75 -7.48 10.98 15.14
C ARG A 75 -7.02 11.59 16.47
N LEU A 76 -7.63 11.21 17.59
CA LEU A 76 -7.33 11.81 18.91
C LEU A 76 -6.11 11.17 19.59
N ARG A 77 -5.88 9.88 19.40
CA ARG A 77 -4.88 9.13 20.16
C ARG A 77 -3.68 8.64 19.33
N LEU A 78 -3.85 8.39 18.03
CA LEU A 78 -2.80 7.80 17.21
C LEU A 78 -2.18 8.79 16.22
N ALA A 79 -2.95 9.75 15.69
CA ALA A 79 -2.55 10.58 14.56
C ALA A 79 -1.22 11.33 14.80
N ARG A 80 -0.99 11.86 16.00
CA ARG A 80 0.22 12.63 16.31
C ARG A 80 1.48 11.75 16.25
N ARG A 81 1.39 10.54 16.81
CA ARG A 81 2.49 9.57 16.82
C ARG A 81 2.74 8.98 15.43
N GLU A 82 1.67 8.67 14.70
CA GLU A 82 1.77 8.19 13.32
C GLU A 82 2.36 9.24 12.39
N GLN A 83 2.00 10.52 12.57
CA GLN A 83 2.56 11.60 11.76
C GLN A 83 4.05 11.81 12.06
N ALA A 84 4.46 11.76 13.33
CA ALA A 84 5.87 11.84 13.70
C ALA A 84 6.67 10.68 13.08
N TRP A 85 6.14 9.45 13.16
CA TRP A 85 6.75 8.30 12.52
C TRP A 85 6.86 8.47 10.99
N LYS A 86 5.78 8.91 10.32
CA LYS A 86 5.81 9.16 8.86
C LYS A 86 6.88 10.17 8.46
N THR A 87 7.02 11.25 9.24
CA THR A 87 8.06 12.26 8.97
C THR A 87 9.46 11.64 9.08
N SER A 88 9.74 10.91 10.15
CA SER A 88 11.01 10.21 10.34
C SER A 88 11.28 9.18 9.22
N GLU A 89 10.23 8.46 8.78
CA GLU A 89 10.34 7.46 7.73
C GLU A 89 10.63 8.09 6.35
N ILE A 90 10.00 9.22 6.04
CA ILE A 90 10.30 9.98 4.82
C ILE A 90 11.77 10.41 4.80
N GLU A 91 12.26 10.92 5.92
CA GLU A 91 13.67 11.33 6.06
C GLU A 91 14.62 10.12 5.92
N ARG A 92 14.26 8.97 6.51
CA ARG A 92 15.01 7.71 6.36
C ARG A 92 15.10 7.29 4.89
N LEU A 93 13.97 7.29 4.18
CA LEU A 93 13.91 6.89 2.78
C LEU A 93 14.67 7.87 1.87
N ARG A 94 14.56 9.18 2.10
CA ARG A 94 15.32 10.18 1.35
C ARG A 94 16.83 10.06 1.53
N ARG A 95 17.29 9.72 2.74
CA ARG A 95 18.71 9.46 2.99
C ARG A 95 19.19 8.17 2.32
N ARG A 96 18.36 7.13 2.35
CA ARG A 96 18.68 5.83 1.75
C ARG A 96 18.64 5.86 0.22
N TYR A 97 17.72 6.63 -0.36
CA TYR A 97 17.47 6.72 -1.79
C TYR A 97 17.55 8.19 -2.25
N PRO A 98 18.75 8.78 -2.27
CA PRO A 98 18.90 10.18 -2.67
C PRO A 98 18.48 10.38 -4.13
N SER A 99 17.67 11.40 -4.39
CA SER A 99 17.11 11.65 -5.71
C SER A 99 16.66 13.11 -5.86
N ASP A 100 16.68 13.64 -7.09
CA ASP A 100 16.07 14.93 -7.40
C ASP A 100 14.64 14.73 -7.90
N LEU A 101 13.67 14.97 -7.02
CA LEU A 101 12.26 14.93 -7.36
C LEU A 101 11.72 16.22 -8.00
N ALA A 102 12.49 17.30 -8.00
CA ALA A 102 12.03 18.59 -8.51
C ALA A 102 11.93 18.56 -10.04
N SER A 103 12.82 17.82 -10.70
CA SER A 103 12.85 17.65 -12.15
C SER A 103 11.81 16.66 -12.69
N VAL A 104 11.16 15.87 -11.80
CA VAL A 104 10.19 14.85 -12.24
C VAL A 104 8.87 15.48 -12.69
N PRO A 105 8.44 15.25 -13.95
CA PRO A 105 7.16 15.72 -14.45
C PRO A 105 6.00 15.26 -13.57
N ARG A 106 5.03 16.15 -13.30
CA ARG A 106 3.87 15.81 -12.49
C ARG A 106 2.60 16.46 -12.99
N ILE A 107 1.50 15.74 -12.83
CA ILE A 107 0.14 16.27 -13.03
C ILE A 107 -0.71 16.08 -11.76
N VAL A 108 -1.67 16.97 -11.57
CA VAL A 108 -2.64 16.88 -10.48
C VAL A 108 -4.02 16.66 -11.07
N VAL A 109 -4.65 15.55 -10.72
CA VAL A 109 -5.95 15.16 -11.26
C VAL A 109 -6.95 14.85 -10.16
N SER A 110 -8.24 14.97 -10.43
CA SER A 110 -9.28 14.55 -9.49
C SER A 110 -9.50 13.04 -9.47
N THR A 111 -9.07 12.34 -10.52
CA THR A 111 -9.17 10.88 -10.66
C THR A 111 -8.07 10.36 -11.58
N PRO A 112 -7.43 9.23 -11.25
CA PRO A 112 -6.43 8.62 -12.12
C PRO A 112 -7.03 8.07 -13.43
N ASN A 113 -8.36 8.01 -13.52
CA ASN A 113 -9.07 7.56 -14.72
C ASN A 113 -9.50 8.73 -15.63
N SER A 114 -8.91 9.90 -15.49
CA SER A 114 -9.19 11.06 -16.34
C SER A 114 -8.44 10.97 -17.67
N ASN A 115 -8.87 11.77 -18.67
CA ASN A 115 -8.18 11.85 -19.95
C ASN A 115 -6.78 12.43 -19.79
N GLU A 116 -6.60 13.42 -18.91
CA GLU A 116 -5.29 14.04 -18.64
C GLU A 116 -4.29 12.99 -18.08
N ALA A 117 -4.76 12.10 -17.20
CA ALA A 117 -3.91 11.03 -16.68
C ALA A 117 -3.55 10.01 -17.77
N ARG A 118 -4.50 9.70 -18.65
CA ARG A 118 -4.27 8.81 -19.79
C ARG A 118 -3.25 9.40 -20.75
N GLU A 119 -3.46 10.62 -21.20
CA GLU A 119 -2.56 11.34 -22.12
C GLU A 119 -1.15 11.51 -21.55
N PHE A 120 -1.05 11.73 -20.24
CA PHE A 120 0.22 11.81 -19.54
C PHE A 120 0.98 10.46 -19.59
N LEU A 121 0.30 9.35 -19.33
CA LEU A 121 0.88 8.01 -19.43
C LEU A 121 1.25 7.65 -20.89
N GLU A 122 0.36 7.94 -21.84
CA GLU A 122 0.60 7.70 -23.27
C GLU A 122 1.82 8.49 -23.80
N ARG A 123 2.02 9.72 -23.33
CA ARG A 123 3.18 10.53 -23.67
C ARG A 123 4.48 10.01 -23.05
N LEU A 124 4.45 9.54 -21.82
CA LEU A 124 5.63 9.05 -21.10
C LEU A 124 6.00 7.61 -21.48
N GLN A 125 5.06 6.81 -21.96
CA GLN A 125 5.21 5.39 -22.30
C GLN A 125 6.07 4.63 -21.27
N PRO A 126 5.70 4.63 -19.98
CA PRO A 126 6.52 4.02 -18.95
C PRO A 126 6.57 2.50 -19.10
N ASP A 127 7.66 1.90 -18.63
CA ASP A 127 7.75 0.44 -18.54
C ASP A 127 6.74 -0.10 -17.54
N LEU A 128 6.60 0.56 -16.39
CA LEU A 128 5.62 0.18 -15.37
C LEU A 128 4.98 1.39 -14.69
N ALA A 129 3.84 1.16 -14.03
CA ALA A 129 3.27 2.11 -13.09
C ALA A 129 3.09 1.47 -11.72
N ILE A 130 3.28 2.27 -10.66
CA ILE A 130 2.95 1.87 -9.29
C ILE A 130 1.71 2.62 -8.84
N ALA A 131 0.65 1.88 -8.50
CA ALA A 131 -0.59 2.43 -8.00
C ALA A 131 -0.64 2.38 -6.46
N ARG A 132 -0.57 3.55 -5.85
CA ARG A 132 -0.74 3.78 -4.40
C ARG A 132 -2.01 4.59 -4.15
N CYS A 133 -3.12 4.18 -4.72
CA CYS A 133 -4.38 4.91 -4.64
C CYS A 133 -5.56 3.99 -4.27
N LYS A 134 -6.57 4.61 -3.67
CA LYS A 134 -7.82 3.93 -3.24
C LYS A 134 -8.90 3.92 -4.34
N ILE A 135 -8.50 4.19 -5.58
CA ILE A 135 -9.40 4.28 -6.73
C ILE A 135 -9.07 3.12 -7.65
N ILE A 136 -10.09 2.35 -8.01
CA ILE A 136 -9.95 1.26 -8.99
C ILE A 136 -9.59 1.89 -10.34
N LEU A 137 -8.45 1.46 -10.86
CA LEU A 137 -7.99 1.89 -12.19
C LEU A 137 -8.79 1.17 -13.27
N LYS A 138 -9.16 1.90 -14.32
CA LYS A 138 -9.76 1.33 -15.52
C LYS A 138 -8.67 0.75 -16.43
N GLN A 139 -9.04 -0.23 -17.26
CA GLN A 139 -8.12 -0.87 -18.21
C GLN A 139 -7.42 0.14 -19.13
N ALA A 140 -8.13 1.19 -19.55
CA ALA A 140 -7.59 2.29 -20.35
C ALA A 140 -6.44 3.08 -19.66
N ILE A 141 -6.20 2.84 -18.38
CA ILE A 141 -5.12 3.45 -17.58
C ILE A 141 -4.09 2.38 -17.22
N PHE A 142 -4.51 1.30 -16.53
CA PHE A 142 -3.55 0.31 -16.05
C PHE A 142 -2.92 -0.52 -17.16
N GLY A 143 -3.49 -0.53 -18.35
CA GLY A 143 -2.98 -1.24 -19.52
C GLY A 143 -1.97 -0.45 -20.37
N ILE A 144 -1.71 0.83 -20.07
CA ILE A 144 -0.77 1.64 -20.85
C ILE A 144 0.70 1.25 -20.61
N PRO A 145 1.17 1.05 -19.35
CA PRO A 145 2.55 0.68 -19.11
C PRO A 145 2.92 -0.65 -19.77
N ARG A 146 4.10 -0.72 -20.39
CA ARG A 146 4.55 -1.87 -21.19
C ARG A 146 4.55 -3.19 -20.43
N VAL A 147 5.04 -3.22 -19.20
CA VAL A 147 5.10 -4.42 -18.33
C VAL A 147 3.83 -4.56 -17.52
N GLY A 148 3.21 -3.43 -17.16
CA GLY A 148 1.95 -3.36 -16.45
C GLY A 148 1.93 -2.35 -15.31
N THR A 149 0.79 -2.29 -14.66
CA THR A 149 0.60 -1.49 -13.44
C THR A 149 0.62 -2.40 -12.23
N PHE A 150 1.35 -2.02 -11.19
CA PHE A 150 1.51 -2.82 -9.97
C PHE A 150 0.95 -2.09 -8.75
N VAL A 151 0.50 -2.86 -7.76
CA VAL A 151 0.07 -2.37 -6.46
C VAL A 151 1.02 -2.90 -5.38
N LEU A 152 1.42 -2.01 -4.47
CA LEU A 152 2.06 -2.37 -3.21
C LEU A 152 0.97 -2.45 -2.15
N HIS A 153 0.31 -3.60 -2.08
CA HIS A 153 -0.85 -3.79 -1.20
C HIS A 153 -0.40 -4.16 0.22
N PRO A 154 -0.77 -3.38 1.26
CA PRO A 154 -0.43 -3.72 2.65
C PRO A 154 -1.41 -4.75 3.23
N GLY A 155 -1.18 -5.99 2.91
CA GLY A 155 -1.93 -7.19 3.28
C GLY A 155 -1.46 -8.36 2.43
N ILE A 156 -1.42 -9.56 3.00
CA ILE A 156 -1.08 -10.76 2.25
C ILE A 156 -2.32 -11.23 1.47
N CYS A 157 -2.24 -11.18 0.15
CA CYS A 157 -3.28 -11.67 -0.76
C CYS A 157 -3.08 -13.18 -1.04
N PRO A 158 -4.16 -13.92 -1.23
CA PRO A 158 -5.56 -13.52 -1.44
C PRO A 158 -6.38 -13.34 -0.15
N GLU A 159 -5.88 -13.67 1.04
CA GLU A 159 -6.65 -13.67 2.29
C GLU A 159 -7.04 -12.26 2.76
N TYR A 160 -6.20 -11.25 2.49
CA TYR A 160 -6.39 -9.90 3.02
C TYR A 160 -6.43 -8.84 1.92
N ARG A 161 -7.40 -8.97 0.99
CA ARG A 161 -7.62 -8.04 -0.13
C ARG A 161 -8.38 -6.78 0.27
N ASN A 162 -8.31 -5.74 -0.55
CA ASN A 162 -9.01 -4.47 -0.53
C ASN A 162 -8.45 -3.51 0.53
N ALA A 163 -9.03 -3.39 1.72
CA ALA A 163 -8.66 -2.32 2.64
C ALA A 163 -8.13 -2.86 3.97
N HIS A 164 -7.01 -2.26 4.43
CA HIS A 164 -6.45 -2.50 5.74
C HIS A 164 -6.12 -3.98 6.04
N GLY A 165 -5.51 -4.68 5.07
CA GLY A 165 -5.19 -6.11 5.18
C GLY A 165 -4.39 -6.45 6.45
N CYS A 166 -3.32 -5.71 6.75
CA CYS A 166 -2.55 -5.91 7.99
C CYS A 166 -3.41 -5.72 9.26
N PHE A 167 -4.32 -4.73 9.29
CA PHE A 167 -5.22 -4.55 10.44
C PHE A 167 -6.07 -5.80 10.71
N TRP A 168 -6.63 -6.37 9.66
CA TRP A 168 -7.49 -7.54 9.80
C TRP A 168 -6.71 -8.80 10.15
N ALA A 169 -5.50 -8.98 9.60
CA ALA A 169 -4.60 -10.06 10.00
C ALA A 169 -4.24 -9.98 11.49
N LEU A 170 -3.84 -8.79 11.98
CA LEU A 170 -3.56 -8.54 13.39
C LEU A 170 -4.75 -8.84 14.31
N THR A 171 -5.95 -8.36 13.94
CA THR A 171 -7.16 -8.56 14.77
C THR A 171 -7.67 -10.00 14.78
N ARG A 172 -7.30 -10.79 13.77
CA ARG A 172 -7.61 -12.21 13.65
C ARG A 172 -6.52 -13.12 14.23
N ARG A 173 -5.42 -12.53 14.73
CA ARG A 173 -4.22 -13.25 15.21
C ARG A 173 -3.54 -14.11 14.13
N ASP A 174 -3.70 -13.73 12.89
CA ASP A 174 -3.05 -14.35 11.73
C ASP A 174 -1.74 -13.62 11.44
N LEU A 175 -0.80 -13.73 12.40
CA LEU A 175 0.41 -12.90 12.45
C LEU A 175 1.36 -13.20 11.29
N ASP A 176 1.39 -14.43 10.83
CA ASP A 176 2.20 -14.87 9.67
C ASP A 176 1.72 -14.23 8.35
N ARG A 177 0.51 -13.66 8.35
CA ARG A 177 -0.06 -12.93 7.21
C ARG A 177 -0.13 -11.41 7.42
N VAL A 178 0.65 -10.90 8.38
CA VAL A 178 0.88 -9.45 8.51
C VAL A 178 2.04 -9.07 7.59
N GLY A 179 1.72 -8.53 6.43
CA GLY A 179 2.72 -8.27 5.40
C GLY A 179 2.18 -7.42 4.25
N MET A 180 2.93 -7.39 3.16
CA MET A 180 2.56 -6.73 1.91
C MET A 180 2.56 -7.70 0.74
N THR A 181 1.84 -7.34 -0.29
CA THR A 181 1.80 -8.06 -1.57
C THR A 181 2.16 -7.13 -2.71
N LEU A 182 3.14 -7.52 -3.52
CA LEU A 182 3.36 -6.94 -4.85
C LEU A 182 2.54 -7.73 -5.85
N LEU A 183 1.54 -7.11 -6.46
CA LEU A 183 0.71 -7.74 -7.48
C LEU A 183 0.53 -6.83 -8.69
N ARG A 184 0.33 -7.43 -9.87
CA ARG A 184 -0.03 -6.70 -11.08
C ARG A 184 -1.53 -6.44 -11.10
N VAL A 185 -1.93 -5.24 -11.51
CA VAL A 185 -3.35 -4.85 -11.60
C VAL A 185 -4.05 -5.64 -12.69
N ASP A 186 -5.22 -6.14 -12.37
CA ASP A 186 -6.21 -6.71 -13.27
C ASP A 186 -7.58 -6.03 -13.09
N PRO A 187 -8.64 -6.41 -13.81
CA PRO A 187 -9.97 -5.85 -13.63
C PRO A 187 -10.60 -6.08 -12.25
N GLY A 188 -10.07 -7.00 -11.44
CA GLY A 188 -10.56 -7.30 -10.09
C GLY A 188 -9.99 -6.37 -9.02
N ILE A 189 -10.30 -6.67 -7.77
CA ILE A 189 -9.73 -5.96 -6.60
C ILE A 189 -8.69 -6.85 -5.96
N ASP A 190 -7.42 -6.52 -6.16
CA ASP A 190 -6.25 -7.25 -5.65
C ASP A 190 -6.30 -8.75 -6.00
N THR A 191 -6.65 -9.06 -7.27
CA THR A 191 -6.82 -10.42 -7.79
C THR A 191 -5.78 -10.82 -8.83
N GLY A 192 -4.99 -9.87 -9.30
CA GLY A 192 -3.99 -10.12 -10.33
C GLY A 192 -2.82 -10.98 -9.85
N PRO A 193 -1.92 -11.36 -10.77
CA PRO A 193 -0.76 -12.17 -10.45
C PRO A 193 0.09 -11.53 -9.35
N ILE A 194 0.45 -12.33 -8.34
CA ILE A 194 1.26 -11.94 -7.19
C ILE A 194 2.72 -12.30 -7.48
N PHE A 195 3.64 -11.37 -7.28
CA PHE A 195 5.06 -11.59 -7.54
C PHE A 195 5.92 -11.59 -6.27
N LEU A 196 5.41 -11.01 -5.17
CA LEU A 196 6.12 -10.99 -3.90
C LEU A 196 5.13 -10.89 -2.74
N HIS A 197 5.39 -11.64 -1.67
CA HIS A 197 4.92 -11.36 -0.33
C HIS A 197 6.10 -10.88 0.51
N GLY A 198 5.94 -9.77 1.21
CA GLY A 198 6.96 -9.22 2.10
C GLY A 198 6.42 -9.03 3.51
N THR A 199 7.24 -9.32 4.50
CA THR A 199 6.96 -9.13 5.93
C THR A 199 8.11 -8.38 6.60
N TYR A 200 7.99 -8.07 7.87
CA TYR A 200 9.08 -7.58 8.73
C TYR A 200 8.77 -7.92 10.20
N ASP A 201 9.75 -7.81 11.06
CA ASP A 201 9.56 -7.99 12.50
C ASP A 201 8.86 -6.79 13.11
N PHE A 202 7.57 -6.91 13.38
CA PHE A 202 6.73 -5.83 13.91
C PHE A 202 6.45 -5.98 15.41
N ASP A 203 6.34 -4.83 16.08
CA ASP A 203 5.93 -4.77 17.50
C ASP A 203 4.43 -4.52 17.63
N GLU A 204 3.64 -5.58 17.83
CA GLU A 204 2.19 -5.50 18.00
C GLU A 204 1.75 -4.55 19.12
N VAL A 205 2.56 -4.37 20.16
CA VAL A 205 2.24 -3.52 21.31
C VAL A 205 2.65 -2.08 21.07
N GLY A 206 3.86 -1.88 20.59
CA GLY A 206 4.47 -0.56 20.40
C GLY A 206 4.01 0.17 19.15
N GLU A 207 3.76 -0.54 18.06
CA GLU A 207 3.36 0.07 16.80
C GLU A 207 1.84 0.15 16.63
N SER A 208 1.35 1.20 15.97
CA SER A 208 -0.05 1.24 15.53
C SER A 208 -0.24 0.38 14.28
N HIS A 209 -1.48 -0.02 14.00
CA HIS A 209 -1.79 -0.77 12.77
C HIS A 209 -1.39 -0.01 11.49
N SER A 210 -1.47 1.32 11.52
CA SER A 210 -1.10 2.19 10.41
C SER A 210 0.41 2.17 10.18
N VAL A 211 1.21 2.24 11.23
CA VAL A 211 2.67 2.13 11.17
C VAL A 211 3.05 0.76 10.62
N ILE A 212 2.50 -0.34 11.19
CA ILE A 212 2.75 -1.70 10.70
C ILE A 212 2.44 -1.80 9.20
N GLN A 213 1.29 -1.29 8.78
CA GLN A 213 0.83 -1.33 7.39
C GLN A 213 1.76 -0.57 6.43
N TYR A 214 2.34 0.55 6.84
CA TYR A 214 3.32 1.26 6.02
C TYR A 214 4.68 0.57 6.03
N ARG A 215 5.14 0.09 7.19
CA ARG A 215 6.43 -0.57 7.33
C ARG A 215 6.52 -1.87 6.54
N THR A 216 5.44 -2.64 6.42
CA THR A 216 5.45 -3.83 5.55
C THR A 216 5.85 -3.49 4.11
N VAL A 217 5.55 -2.29 3.63
CA VAL A 217 5.99 -1.83 2.30
C VAL A 217 7.41 -1.27 2.37
N THR A 218 7.68 -0.33 3.30
CA THR A 218 8.96 0.42 3.30
C THR A 218 10.16 -0.42 3.71
N GLU A 219 9.97 -1.52 4.43
CA GLU A 219 11.04 -2.47 4.77
C GLU A 219 11.34 -3.48 3.65
N ASN A 220 10.47 -3.60 2.65
CA ASN A 220 10.63 -4.53 1.54
C ASN A 220 10.95 -3.86 0.19
N LEU A 221 11.33 -2.56 0.19
CA LEU A 221 11.51 -1.79 -1.05
C LEU A 221 12.60 -2.34 -1.96
N ASP A 222 13.68 -2.87 -1.43
CA ASP A 222 14.76 -3.44 -2.25
C ASP A 222 14.26 -4.69 -2.97
N ALA A 223 13.63 -5.63 -2.25
CA ALA A 223 13.07 -6.85 -2.85
C ALA A 223 11.98 -6.53 -3.89
N ILE A 224 11.16 -5.48 -3.64
CA ILE A 224 10.19 -4.98 -4.62
C ILE A 224 10.92 -4.45 -5.87
N GLY A 225 11.99 -3.67 -5.68
CA GLY A 225 12.79 -3.10 -6.76
C GLY A 225 13.44 -4.18 -7.65
N ASP A 226 13.98 -5.22 -7.02
CA ASP A 226 14.59 -6.36 -7.71
C ASP A 226 13.57 -7.08 -8.60
N VAL A 227 12.40 -7.40 -8.04
CA VAL A 227 11.31 -8.07 -8.79
C VAL A 227 10.82 -7.20 -9.95
N LEU A 228 10.58 -5.92 -9.73
CA LEU A 228 10.13 -5.01 -10.79
C LEU A 228 11.18 -4.86 -11.90
N THR A 229 12.45 -4.79 -11.54
CA THR A 229 13.55 -4.70 -12.49
C THR A 229 13.66 -5.98 -13.33
N ALA A 230 13.58 -7.15 -12.71
CA ALA A 230 13.58 -8.45 -13.39
C ALA A 230 12.43 -8.54 -14.41
N LEU A 231 11.20 -8.17 -13.99
CA LEU A 231 10.04 -8.12 -14.88
C LEU A 231 10.24 -7.17 -16.07
N CYS A 232 10.84 -6.00 -15.86
CA CYS A 232 11.11 -5.05 -16.93
C CYS A 232 12.16 -5.54 -17.92
N ARG A 233 13.12 -6.34 -17.47
CA ARG A 233 14.13 -7.01 -18.32
C ARG A 233 13.58 -8.21 -19.08
N GLY A 234 12.31 -8.60 -18.84
CA GLY A 234 11.71 -9.77 -19.46
C GLY A 234 12.16 -11.09 -18.84
N GLU A 235 12.74 -11.05 -17.65
CA GLU A 235 13.10 -12.26 -16.90
C GLU A 235 11.84 -13.02 -16.48
N GLN A 236 11.94 -14.35 -16.42
CA GLN A 236 10.81 -15.21 -16.01
C GLN A 236 10.63 -15.19 -14.49
N VAL A 237 9.95 -14.17 -13.97
CA VAL A 237 9.53 -14.13 -12.56
C VAL A 237 8.22 -14.92 -12.43
N LYS A 238 8.29 -16.10 -11.77
CA LYS A 238 7.09 -16.91 -11.54
C LYS A 238 6.18 -16.24 -10.51
N PRO A 239 4.87 -16.10 -10.82
CA PRO A 239 3.92 -15.66 -9.80
C PRO A 239 3.87 -16.62 -8.61
N VAL A 240 3.61 -16.07 -7.44
CA VAL A 240 3.38 -16.85 -6.22
C VAL A 240 2.08 -17.64 -6.38
N SER A 241 2.13 -18.97 -6.15
CA SER A 241 0.91 -19.79 -6.19
C SER A 241 -0.03 -19.42 -5.04
N ILE A 242 -1.30 -19.31 -5.37
CA ILE A 242 -2.41 -19.08 -4.43
C ILE A 242 -3.38 -20.28 -4.41
N ASP A 243 -2.99 -21.40 -4.98
CA ASP A 243 -3.82 -22.60 -5.07
C ASP A 243 -4.18 -23.11 -3.68
N GLY A 244 -5.46 -23.40 -3.47
CA GLY A 244 -5.99 -23.86 -2.19
C GLY A 244 -6.04 -22.79 -1.07
N ARG A 245 -5.68 -21.53 -1.37
CA ARG A 245 -5.73 -20.43 -0.39
C ARG A 245 -7.10 -19.75 -0.42
N GLU A 246 -7.61 -19.42 0.78
CA GLU A 246 -8.89 -18.71 0.90
C GLU A 246 -8.73 -17.24 0.50
N SER A 247 -9.77 -16.71 -0.16
CA SER A 247 -9.76 -15.33 -0.62
C SER A 247 -10.83 -14.52 0.10
N ALA A 248 -10.44 -13.42 0.74
CA ALA A 248 -11.35 -12.57 1.49
C ALA A 248 -11.16 -11.07 1.21
N VAL A 249 -12.29 -10.34 1.20
CA VAL A 249 -12.33 -8.89 0.96
C VAL A 249 -12.68 -8.17 2.25
N TRP A 250 -11.80 -7.29 2.68
CA TRP A 250 -11.92 -6.59 3.96
C TRP A 250 -12.31 -5.12 3.78
N GLY A 251 -12.69 -4.47 4.88
CA GLY A 251 -13.12 -3.08 4.86
C GLY A 251 -12.45 -2.22 5.93
N GLN A 252 -13.19 -1.21 6.37
CA GLN A 252 -12.66 -0.21 7.30
C GLN A 252 -12.41 -0.80 8.69
N PRO A 253 -11.35 -0.36 9.41
CA PRO A 253 -11.08 -0.75 10.78
C PRO A 253 -12.20 -0.39 11.74
N GLN A 254 -12.35 -1.20 12.79
CA GLN A 254 -13.35 -1.07 13.85
C GLN A 254 -12.65 -0.88 15.19
N LEU A 255 -13.21 -0.06 16.09
CA LEU A 255 -12.63 0.24 17.39
C LEU A 255 -12.60 -0.98 18.29
N THR A 256 -13.69 -1.72 18.32
CA THR A 256 -13.81 -2.96 19.14
C THR A 256 -12.76 -4.00 18.75
N ALA A 257 -12.54 -4.19 17.44
CA ALA A 257 -11.49 -5.07 16.92
C ALA A 257 -10.08 -4.57 17.28
N TYR A 258 -9.83 -3.27 17.16
CA TYR A 258 -8.56 -2.65 17.53
C TYR A 258 -8.24 -2.82 19.02
N VAL A 259 -9.19 -2.53 19.89
CA VAL A 259 -9.02 -2.64 21.35
C VAL A 259 -8.76 -4.08 21.76
N ARG A 260 -9.53 -5.04 21.22
CA ARG A 260 -9.33 -6.47 21.46
C ARG A 260 -7.93 -6.91 21.04
N TRP A 261 -7.51 -6.58 19.82
CA TRP A 261 -6.17 -6.89 19.35
C TRP A 261 -5.08 -6.35 20.29
N LYS A 262 -5.15 -5.05 20.64
CA LYS A 262 -4.15 -4.43 21.52
C LYS A 262 -4.12 -5.02 22.93
N TRP A 263 -5.27 -5.40 23.46
CA TRP A 263 -5.36 -6.08 24.74
C TRP A 263 -4.73 -7.48 24.68
N ASP A 264 -5.06 -8.26 23.67
CA ASP A 264 -4.50 -9.59 23.44
C ASP A 264 -2.99 -9.55 23.22
N ALA A 265 -2.48 -8.59 22.44
CA ALA A 265 -1.05 -8.41 22.17
C ALA A 265 -0.28 -8.11 23.48
N ARG A 266 -0.83 -7.22 24.34
CA ARG A 266 -0.23 -6.93 25.65
C ARG A 266 -0.20 -8.14 26.56
N ARG A 267 -1.28 -8.91 26.57
CA ARG A 267 -1.39 -10.14 27.38
C ARG A 267 -0.34 -11.15 26.95
N ARG A 268 -0.20 -11.45 25.64
CA ARG A 268 0.84 -12.34 25.11
C ARG A 268 2.24 -11.89 25.49
N ARG A 269 2.52 -10.59 25.35
CA ARG A 269 3.83 -10.02 25.77
C ARG A 269 4.10 -10.20 27.25
N HIS A 270 3.08 -10.10 28.10
CA HIS A 270 3.23 -10.33 29.54
C HIS A 270 3.51 -11.81 29.85
N GLU A 271 2.74 -12.70 29.25
CA GLU A 271 2.89 -14.16 29.40
C GLU A 271 4.28 -14.63 28.96
N SER A 272 4.83 -14.11 27.84
CA SER A 272 6.16 -14.45 27.35
C SER A 272 7.31 -13.93 28.22
N ARG A 273 7.05 -13.01 29.14
CA ARG A 273 8.07 -12.46 30.07
C ARG A 273 8.07 -13.17 31.43
N ILE A 274 7.11 -14.00 31.71
CA ILE A 274 7.08 -14.82 32.93
C ILE A 274 7.90 -16.08 32.62
N PRO A 275 9.06 -16.29 33.27
CA PRO A 275 9.79 -17.54 33.07
C PRO A 275 8.90 -18.68 33.51
N ALA A 276 8.88 -19.78 32.73
CA ALA A 276 8.23 -21.01 33.15
C ALA A 276 8.85 -21.42 34.50
N LEU A 277 8.05 -21.35 35.55
CA LEU A 277 8.41 -21.92 36.85
C LEU A 277 8.47 -23.44 36.65
N SER A 278 9.68 -23.94 36.35
CA SER A 278 10.01 -25.36 36.30
C SER A 278 10.17 -25.90 37.71
#